data_f12dbcc9fd51a8d430260b2562f4008c
#
_entry.id   f12dbcc9fd51a8d430260b2562f4008c
#
_cell.length_a   1.000
_cell.length_b   1.000
_cell.length_c   1.000
_cell.angle_alpha   90.00
_cell.angle_beta   90.00
_cell.angle_gamma   90.00
#
_symmetry.space_group_name_H-M   'P 1'
#
loop_
_entity.id
_entity.type
_entity.pdbx_description
1 polymer ?
#
loop_
_entity_poly.entity_id
_entity_poly.type
_entity_poly.pdbx_seq_one_letter_code
_entity_poly.pdbx_strand_id
1 'polypeptide(L)'
;MHTLTVELAERSYPIHIAPGLLQRPELLRQHLASQSVAIVTNTTVAPLYLDVLCQSLAALAITPLVVVLPDGEAHKNWQTLNQIFDALLAAHCERRTTLIALGGGVVGDLGGFAAACYQRGMPFIQVPTTLLAQVDSSVGGKTAINHPLGKNMIGAFYQPSLVLADIATLRT
;
A
#
# COMPACT_ATOMS: atom_id res chain seq x y z
N MET A 1 5.73 -11.34 17.40
CA MET A 1 4.91 -10.36 16.63
C MET A 1 4.16 -9.51 17.62
N HIS A 2 4.29 -8.20 17.50
CA HIS A 2 3.48 -7.24 18.23
C HIS A 2 2.32 -6.80 17.33
N THR A 3 1.15 -6.61 17.92
CA THR A 3 -0.02 -6.10 17.22
C THR A 3 -0.58 -4.91 17.98
N LEU A 4 -0.73 -3.79 17.30
CA LEU A 4 -1.43 -2.62 17.79
C LEU A 4 -2.74 -2.50 17.02
N THR A 5 -3.79 -2.04 17.67
CA THR A 5 -5.06 -1.75 16.99
C THR A 5 -5.28 -0.24 16.96
N VAL A 6 -5.55 0.29 15.77
CA VAL A 6 -6.03 1.67 15.63
C VAL A 6 -7.55 1.63 15.77
N GLU A 7 -8.04 2.17 16.89
CA GLU A 7 -9.47 2.13 17.26
C GLU A 7 -10.24 3.24 16.53
N LEU A 8 -11.01 2.87 15.51
CA LEU A 8 -11.84 3.76 14.68
C LEU A 8 -13.26 3.21 14.49
N ALA A 9 -13.80 2.56 15.52
CA ALA A 9 -15.09 1.86 15.46
C ALA A 9 -15.10 0.83 14.32
N GLU A 10 -16.01 0.93 13.35
CA GLU A 10 -16.12 -0.01 12.22
C GLU A 10 -14.93 0.02 11.26
N ARG A 11 -14.08 1.05 11.34
CA ARG A 11 -12.87 1.21 10.50
C ARG A 11 -11.59 0.89 11.24
N SER A 12 -11.68 0.27 12.42
CA SER A 12 -10.52 -0.17 13.19
C SER A 12 -9.68 -1.16 12.40
N TYR A 13 -8.35 -1.06 12.51
CA TYR A 13 -7.45 -1.95 11.79
C TYR A 13 -6.21 -2.31 12.61
N PRO A 14 -5.61 -3.48 12.40
CA PRO A 14 -4.40 -3.87 13.08
C PRO A 14 -3.15 -3.30 12.38
N ILE A 15 -2.11 -3.06 13.19
CA ILE A 15 -0.72 -2.85 12.77
C ILE A 15 0.07 -4.02 13.33
N HIS A 16 0.58 -4.88 12.46
CA HIS A 16 1.47 -5.97 12.85
C HIS A 16 2.93 -5.55 12.68
N ILE A 17 3.74 -5.80 13.71
CA ILE A 17 5.16 -5.42 13.77
C ILE A 17 5.97 -6.65 14.13
N ALA A 18 6.78 -7.14 13.20
CA ALA A 18 7.72 -8.26 13.41
C ALA A 18 8.67 -8.37 12.20
N PRO A 19 9.76 -9.12 12.29
CA PRO A 19 10.53 -9.54 11.12
C PRO A 19 9.80 -10.64 10.35
N GLY A 20 9.93 -10.65 9.03
CA GLY A 20 9.42 -11.72 8.14
C GLY A 20 7.91 -11.73 7.92
N LEU A 21 7.22 -10.60 8.13
CA LEU A 21 5.78 -10.51 7.93
C LEU A 21 5.38 -10.66 6.45
N LEU A 22 6.23 -10.25 5.53
CA LEU A 22 6.00 -10.40 4.08
C LEU A 22 5.88 -11.87 3.65
N GLN A 23 6.41 -12.81 4.43
CA GLN A 23 6.36 -14.25 4.17
C GLN A 23 5.19 -14.95 4.88
N ARG A 24 4.21 -14.18 5.37
CA ARG A 24 3.07 -14.67 6.16
C ARG A 24 1.75 -14.43 5.46
N PRO A 25 1.39 -15.25 4.45
CA PRO A 25 0.19 -15.08 3.65
C PRO A 25 -1.11 -15.08 4.48
N GLU A 26 -1.13 -15.77 5.62
CA GLU A 26 -2.30 -15.84 6.50
C GLU A 26 -2.69 -14.46 7.07
N LEU A 27 -1.72 -13.55 7.25
CA LEU A 27 -1.99 -12.18 7.72
C LEU A 27 -2.67 -11.35 6.62
N LEU A 28 -2.25 -11.52 5.37
CA LEU A 28 -2.88 -10.85 4.23
C LEU A 28 -4.30 -11.38 4.00
N ARG A 29 -4.47 -12.71 4.02
CA ARG A 29 -5.72 -13.39 3.68
C ARG A 29 -6.93 -12.84 4.42
N GLN A 30 -6.77 -12.50 5.70
CA GLN A 30 -7.85 -12.01 6.56
C GLN A 30 -8.33 -10.59 6.17
N HIS A 31 -7.51 -9.84 5.43
CA HIS A 31 -7.76 -8.44 5.07
C HIS A 31 -7.99 -8.23 3.56
N LEU A 32 -7.94 -9.30 2.76
CA LEU A 32 -8.27 -9.24 1.33
C LEU A 32 -9.79 -9.29 1.15
N ALA A 33 -10.34 -8.32 0.43
CA ALA A 33 -11.78 -8.25 0.17
C ALA A 33 -12.25 -9.21 -0.95
N SER A 34 -11.31 -9.68 -1.79
CA SER A 34 -11.53 -10.64 -2.87
C SER A 34 -10.21 -11.30 -3.27
N GLN A 35 -10.24 -12.17 -4.28
CA GLN A 35 -9.05 -12.76 -4.90
C GLN A 35 -8.31 -11.80 -5.85
N SER A 36 -8.85 -10.61 -6.09
CA SER A 36 -8.22 -9.59 -6.93
C SER A 36 -7.35 -8.67 -6.07
N VAL A 37 -6.07 -8.57 -6.42
CA VAL A 37 -5.07 -7.77 -5.70
C VAL A 37 -4.25 -6.95 -6.68
N ALA A 38 -3.98 -5.70 -6.36
CA ALA A 38 -3.03 -4.84 -7.05
C ALA A 38 -1.92 -4.42 -6.09
N ILE A 39 -0.66 -4.53 -6.49
CA ILE A 39 0.50 -4.04 -5.74
C ILE A 39 1.00 -2.77 -6.42
N VAL A 40 1.14 -1.70 -5.64
CA VAL A 40 1.84 -0.48 -6.04
C VAL A 40 3.15 -0.43 -5.29
N THR A 41 4.25 -0.29 -6.02
CA THR A 41 5.60 -0.20 -5.49
C THR A 41 6.44 0.76 -6.36
N ASN A 42 7.72 0.91 -6.10
CA ASN A 42 8.62 1.71 -6.92
C ASN A 42 9.86 0.93 -7.39
N THR A 43 10.63 1.53 -8.28
CA THR A 43 11.81 0.92 -8.90
C THR A 43 12.92 0.55 -7.91
N THR A 44 12.98 1.20 -6.75
CA THR A 44 13.96 0.91 -5.69
C THR A 44 13.51 -0.25 -4.80
N VAL A 45 12.23 -0.31 -4.43
CA VAL A 45 11.68 -1.30 -3.49
C VAL A 45 11.35 -2.62 -4.19
N ALA A 46 10.89 -2.57 -5.44
CA ALA A 46 10.49 -3.78 -6.18
C ALA A 46 11.57 -4.87 -6.22
N PRO A 47 12.84 -4.60 -6.58
CA PRO A 47 13.88 -5.61 -6.62
C PRO A 47 14.18 -6.26 -5.27
N LEU A 48 13.83 -5.59 -4.17
CA LEU A 48 14.14 -6.04 -2.82
C LEU A 48 13.04 -6.93 -2.22
N TYR A 49 11.76 -6.59 -2.46
CA TYR A 49 10.65 -7.16 -1.67
C TYR A 49 9.46 -7.63 -2.49
N LEU A 50 9.35 -7.25 -3.76
CA LEU A 50 8.17 -7.59 -4.58
C LEU A 50 7.98 -9.09 -4.73
N ASP A 51 9.06 -9.82 -5.03
CA ASP A 51 9.01 -11.26 -5.23
C ASP A 51 8.55 -12.00 -3.97
N VAL A 52 9.00 -11.57 -2.79
CA VAL A 52 8.60 -12.16 -1.51
C VAL A 52 7.10 -11.98 -1.28
N LEU A 53 6.57 -10.78 -1.53
CA LEU A 53 5.14 -10.50 -1.40
C LEU A 53 4.32 -11.28 -2.44
N CYS A 54 4.78 -11.35 -3.68
CA CYS A 54 4.13 -12.14 -4.74
C CYS A 54 4.09 -13.64 -4.39
N GLN A 55 5.15 -14.20 -3.82
CA GLN A 55 5.18 -15.59 -3.35
C GLN A 55 4.15 -15.84 -2.24
N SER A 56 4.00 -14.89 -1.30
CA SER A 56 2.96 -14.96 -0.27
C SER A 56 1.55 -14.94 -0.85
N LEU A 57 1.31 -14.11 -1.87
CA LEU A 57 0.02 -14.08 -2.56
C LEU A 57 -0.20 -15.34 -3.41
N ALA A 58 0.85 -15.88 -4.04
CA ALA A 58 0.77 -17.13 -4.80
C ALA A 58 0.38 -18.32 -3.90
N ALA A 59 0.84 -18.35 -2.64
CA ALA A 59 0.42 -19.34 -1.65
C ALA A 59 -1.10 -19.27 -1.34
N LEU A 60 -1.75 -18.14 -1.66
CA LEU A 60 -3.20 -17.93 -1.59
C LEU A 60 -3.90 -18.13 -2.94
N ALA A 61 -3.19 -18.63 -3.96
CA ALA A 61 -3.65 -18.76 -5.34
C ALA A 61 -4.01 -17.40 -5.99
N ILE A 62 -3.31 -16.33 -5.60
CA ILE A 62 -3.52 -14.96 -6.13
C ILE A 62 -2.32 -14.56 -6.98
N THR A 63 -2.60 -14.12 -8.20
CA THR A 63 -1.61 -13.44 -9.07
C THR A 63 -1.97 -11.95 -9.08
N PRO A 64 -1.16 -11.07 -8.45
CA PRO A 64 -1.49 -9.65 -8.38
C PRO A 64 -1.21 -8.91 -9.68
N LEU A 65 -1.96 -7.85 -9.95
CA LEU A 65 -1.51 -6.77 -10.81
C LEU A 65 -0.36 -6.05 -10.14
N VAL A 66 0.74 -5.80 -10.86
CA VAL A 66 1.88 -5.06 -10.31
C VAL A 66 2.06 -3.74 -11.05
N VAL A 67 2.12 -2.65 -10.29
CA VAL A 67 2.39 -1.29 -10.79
C VAL A 67 3.68 -0.79 -10.15
N VAL A 68 4.72 -0.64 -10.96
CA VAL A 68 6.02 -0.14 -10.51
C VAL A 68 6.17 1.32 -10.92
N LEU A 69 6.23 2.21 -9.94
CA LEU A 69 6.34 3.65 -10.11
C LEU A 69 7.82 4.09 -10.10
N PRO A 70 8.15 5.25 -10.67
CA PRO A 70 9.45 5.85 -10.45
C PRO A 70 9.63 6.20 -8.96
N ASP A 71 10.88 6.10 -8.45
CA ASP A 71 11.20 6.41 -7.07
C ASP A 71 11.42 7.90 -6.85
N GLY A 72 11.09 8.38 -5.66
CA GLY A 72 11.42 9.70 -5.15
C GLY A 72 10.24 10.64 -5.02
N GLU A 73 10.42 11.63 -4.15
CA GLU A 73 9.40 12.64 -3.79
C GLU A 73 8.94 13.48 -5.00
N ALA A 74 9.83 13.69 -6.00
CA ALA A 74 9.48 14.41 -7.23
C ALA A 74 8.37 13.74 -8.04
N HIS A 75 8.18 12.44 -7.84
CA HIS A 75 7.14 11.65 -8.50
C HIS A 75 5.82 11.53 -7.71
N LYS A 76 5.72 12.19 -6.55
CA LYS A 76 4.48 12.24 -5.77
C LYS A 76 3.53 13.29 -6.35
N ASN A 77 2.98 13.04 -7.51
CA ASN A 77 2.22 13.99 -8.32
C ASN A 77 1.07 13.34 -9.10
N TRP A 78 0.28 14.14 -9.81
CA TRP A 78 -0.84 13.68 -10.63
C TRP A 78 -0.44 12.69 -11.72
N GLN A 79 0.69 12.91 -12.39
CA GLN A 79 1.15 12.06 -13.49
C GLN A 79 1.40 10.64 -13.01
N THR A 80 2.07 10.50 -11.87
CA THR A 80 2.35 9.19 -11.27
C THR A 80 1.09 8.55 -10.69
N LEU A 81 0.20 9.35 -10.09
CA LEU A 81 -1.10 8.85 -9.62
C LEU A 81 -1.94 8.29 -10.77
N ASN A 82 -1.96 8.96 -11.92
CA ASN A 82 -2.68 8.49 -13.11
C ASN A 82 -2.14 7.17 -13.64
N GLN A 83 -0.83 6.89 -13.51
CA GLN A 83 -0.29 5.58 -13.90
C GLN A 83 -0.93 4.43 -13.10
N ILE A 84 -1.26 4.66 -11.83
CA ILE A 84 -1.98 3.67 -11.01
C ILE A 84 -3.39 3.48 -11.56
N PHE A 85 -4.13 4.55 -11.85
CA PHE A 85 -5.49 4.46 -12.39
C PHE A 85 -5.51 3.77 -13.75
N ASP A 86 -4.60 4.14 -14.65
CA ASP A 86 -4.50 3.54 -15.97
C ASP A 86 -4.27 2.03 -15.88
N ALA A 87 -3.37 1.58 -15.00
CA ALA A 87 -3.11 0.16 -14.79
C ALA A 87 -4.33 -0.57 -14.20
N LEU A 88 -4.99 0.01 -13.19
CA LEU A 88 -6.18 -0.58 -12.58
C LEU A 88 -7.35 -0.70 -13.58
N LEU A 89 -7.56 0.33 -14.41
CA LEU A 89 -8.61 0.34 -15.44
C LEU A 89 -8.29 -0.64 -16.57
N ALA A 90 -7.06 -0.67 -17.06
CA ALA A 90 -6.64 -1.60 -18.11
C ALA A 90 -6.77 -3.07 -17.69
N ALA A 91 -6.54 -3.36 -16.41
CA ALA A 91 -6.69 -4.69 -15.83
C ALA A 91 -8.14 -4.98 -15.39
N HIS A 92 -9.10 -4.09 -15.64
CA HIS A 92 -10.50 -4.22 -15.23
C HIS A 92 -10.67 -4.48 -13.72
N CYS A 93 -9.81 -3.87 -12.89
CA CYS A 93 -9.90 -4.02 -11.45
C CYS A 93 -11.25 -3.51 -10.92
N GLU A 94 -11.88 -4.33 -10.10
CA GLU A 94 -13.19 -4.01 -9.51
C GLU A 94 -13.01 -3.28 -8.16
N ARG A 95 -14.10 -2.71 -7.65
CA ARG A 95 -14.14 -2.02 -6.36
C ARG A 95 -13.66 -2.87 -5.19
N ARG A 96 -13.78 -4.19 -5.28
CA ARG A 96 -13.32 -5.14 -4.25
C ARG A 96 -11.88 -5.62 -4.44
N THR A 97 -11.18 -5.15 -5.47
CA THR A 97 -9.74 -5.37 -5.61
C THR A 97 -9.03 -4.71 -4.44
N THR A 98 -8.17 -5.44 -3.74
CA THR A 98 -7.37 -4.87 -2.65
C THR A 98 -6.09 -4.28 -3.19
N LEU A 99 -5.84 -2.98 -2.96
CA LEU A 99 -4.59 -2.33 -3.30
C LEU A 99 -3.60 -2.49 -2.14
N ILE A 100 -2.41 -2.99 -2.41
CA ILE A 100 -1.31 -3.11 -1.46
C ILE A 100 -0.22 -2.10 -1.85
N ALA A 101 0.08 -1.15 -0.98
CA ALA A 101 1.18 -0.20 -1.15
C ALA A 101 2.44 -0.77 -0.48
N LEU A 102 3.40 -1.22 -1.29
CA LEU A 102 4.68 -1.77 -0.84
C LEU A 102 5.79 -0.74 -1.04
N GLY A 103 6.19 -0.02 0.01
CA GLY A 103 7.22 1.01 -0.12
C GLY A 103 7.30 1.99 1.03
N GLY A 104 8.03 3.08 0.81
CA GLY A 104 8.10 4.21 1.74
C GLY A 104 6.85 5.11 1.71
N GLY A 105 6.94 6.28 2.36
CA GLY A 105 5.81 7.21 2.47
C GLY A 105 5.25 7.70 1.14
N VAL A 106 6.09 7.89 0.12
CA VAL A 106 5.63 8.30 -1.23
C VAL A 106 4.71 7.26 -1.84
N VAL A 107 5.09 5.97 -1.77
CA VAL A 107 4.28 4.85 -2.28
C VAL A 107 3.00 4.70 -1.47
N GLY A 108 3.11 4.81 -0.14
CA GLY A 108 1.95 4.74 0.76
C GLY A 108 0.92 5.84 0.48
N ASP A 109 1.38 7.07 0.29
CA ASP A 109 0.52 8.23 0.01
C ASP A 109 -0.14 8.13 -1.38
N LEU A 110 0.64 7.80 -2.42
CA LEU A 110 0.11 7.61 -3.78
C LEU A 110 -0.89 6.44 -3.84
N GLY A 111 -0.52 5.29 -3.27
CA GLY A 111 -1.37 4.10 -3.24
C GLY A 111 -2.66 4.33 -2.44
N GLY A 112 -2.54 4.96 -1.26
CA GLY A 112 -3.70 5.26 -0.42
C GLY A 112 -4.63 6.29 -1.05
N PHE A 113 -4.10 7.32 -1.72
CA PHE A 113 -4.92 8.29 -2.43
C PHE A 113 -5.56 7.67 -3.69
N ALA A 114 -4.84 6.82 -4.41
CA ALA A 114 -5.42 6.04 -5.51
C ALA A 114 -6.58 5.17 -5.01
N ALA A 115 -6.40 4.46 -3.89
CA ALA A 115 -7.43 3.62 -3.31
C ALA A 115 -8.66 4.42 -2.86
N ALA A 116 -8.46 5.63 -2.32
CA ALA A 116 -9.55 6.52 -1.92
C ALA A 116 -10.40 7.00 -3.11
N CYS A 117 -9.75 7.23 -4.27
CA CYS A 117 -10.40 7.77 -5.46
C CYS A 117 -10.98 6.71 -6.39
N TYR A 118 -10.28 5.57 -6.56
CA TYR A 118 -10.68 4.54 -7.52
C TYR A 118 -12.06 3.96 -7.16
N GLN A 119 -13.00 4.05 -8.09
CA GLN A 119 -14.40 3.64 -7.89
C GLN A 119 -15.03 4.15 -6.56
N ARG A 120 -14.63 5.34 -6.10
CA ARG A 120 -15.08 5.99 -4.84
C ARG A 120 -14.63 5.25 -3.58
N GLY A 121 -13.57 4.48 -3.67
CA GLY A 121 -12.96 3.75 -2.56
C GLY A 121 -12.81 2.26 -2.85
N MET A 122 -11.59 1.74 -2.66
CA MET A 122 -11.26 0.33 -2.74
C MET A 122 -10.45 -0.09 -1.51
N PRO A 123 -10.46 -1.37 -1.10
CA PRO A 123 -9.68 -1.84 0.05
C PRO A 123 -8.19 -1.55 -0.11
N PHE A 124 -7.55 -1.17 0.99
CA PHE A 124 -6.17 -0.71 1.00
C PHE A 124 -5.37 -1.34 2.15
N ILE A 125 -4.18 -1.85 1.85
CA ILE A 125 -3.21 -2.40 2.81
C ILE A 125 -1.90 -1.63 2.65
N GLN A 126 -1.28 -1.24 3.77
CA GLN A 126 0.04 -0.64 3.79
C GLN A 126 1.11 -1.65 4.19
N VAL A 127 2.19 -1.70 3.41
CA VAL A 127 3.40 -2.47 3.70
C VAL A 127 4.59 -1.49 3.67
N PRO A 128 4.77 -0.73 4.77
CA PRO A 128 5.83 0.28 4.85
C PRO A 128 7.22 -0.37 4.93
N THR A 129 8.15 0.08 4.10
CA THR A 129 9.51 -0.50 4.01
C THR A 129 10.60 0.43 4.54
N THR A 130 10.29 1.68 4.88
CA THR A 130 11.23 2.63 5.50
C THR A 130 10.85 2.87 6.96
N LEU A 131 11.84 3.24 7.80
CA LEU A 131 11.56 3.54 9.20
C LEU A 131 10.51 4.64 9.36
N LEU A 132 10.65 5.75 8.62
CA LEU A 132 9.69 6.85 8.66
C LEU A 132 8.28 6.40 8.30
N ALA A 133 8.15 5.54 7.28
CA ALA A 133 6.85 5.01 6.91
C ALA A 133 6.28 4.06 7.98
N GLN A 134 7.11 3.25 8.62
CA GLN A 134 6.65 2.32 9.66
C GLN A 134 6.17 3.04 10.94
N VAL A 135 6.83 4.15 11.33
CA VAL A 135 6.54 4.84 12.59
C VAL A 135 5.61 6.06 12.45
N ASP A 136 5.40 6.55 11.23
CA ASP A 136 4.65 7.80 10.99
C ASP A 136 3.68 7.68 9.81
N SER A 137 4.14 7.68 8.56
CA SER A 137 3.28 7.93 7.41
C SER A 137 2.28 6.81 7.11
N SER A 138 2.49 5.58 7.59
CA SER A 138 1.51 4.49 7.45
C SER A 138 0.36 4.55 8.47
N VAL A 139 0.40 5.49 9.42
CA VAL A 139 -0.59 5.63 10.49
C VAL A 139 -1.35 6.94 10.36
N GLY A 140 -2.65 6.91 10.63
CA GLY A 140 -3.50 8.10 10.63
C GLY A 140 -4.25 8.36 9.32
N GLY A 141 -4.04 7.56 8.28
CA GLY A 141 -4.82 7.61 7.04
C GLY A 141 -4.61 8.86 6.18
N LYS A 142 -3.56 9.62 6.42
CA LYS A 142 -3.20 10.75 5.56
C LYS A 142 -2.64 10.22 4.25
N THR A 143 -3.28 10.54 3.14
CA THR A 143 -2.81 10.20 1.80
C THR A 143 -2.84 11.45 0.95
N ALA A 144 -1.79 11.69 0.17
CA ALA A 144 -1.67 12.94 -0.57
C ALA A 144 -0.72 12.84 -1.76
N ILE A 145 -0.85 13.83 -2.62
CA ILE A 145 0.12 14.17 -3.66
C ILE A 145 0.59 15.61 -3.51
N ASN A 146 1.71 15.91 -4.15
CA ASN A 146 2.26 17.26 -4.21
C ASN A 146 1.71 18.02 -5.43
N HIS A 147 1.61 19.32 -5.27
CA HIS A 147 1.34 20.29 -6.32
C HIS A 147 2.49 21.28 -6.42
N PRO A 148 2.78 21.89 -7.57
CA PRO A 148 3.83 22.92 -7.67
C PRO A 148 3.69 24.08 -6.69
N LEU A 149 2.47 24.36 -6.24
CA LEU A 149 2.17 25.45 -5.29
C LEU A 149 2.12 24.99 -3.83
N GLY A 150 2.28 23.68 -3.54
CA GLY A 150 2.23 23.21 -2.15
C GLY A 150 2.40 21.70 -2.02
N LYS A 151 3.20 21.31 -1.04
CA LYS A 151 3.45 19.90 -0.70
C LYS A 151 2.26 19.32 0.06
N ASN A 152 1.80 18.09 -0.32
CA ASN A 152 0.72 17.35 0.36
C ASN A 152 -0.62 18.10 0.44
N MET A 153 -0.88 19.01 -0.51
CA MET A 153 -2.09 19.84 -0.48
C MET A 153 -3.32 19.18 -1.10
N ILE A 154 -3.15 18.08 -1.80
CA ILE A 154 -4.22 17.35 -2.49
C ILE A 154 -4.20 15.91 -2.02
N GLY A 155 -5.31 15.41 -1.48
CA GLY A 155 -5.37 14.06 -0.95
C GLY A 155 -6.69 13.75 -0.26
N ALA A 156 -6.68 12.68 0.51
CA ALA A 156 -7.82 12.22 1.28
C ALA A 156 -7.38 11.61 2.61
N PHE A 157 -8.26 11.65 3.61
CA PHE A 157 -8.14 10.79 4.78
C PHE A 157 -8.71 9.42 4.42
N TYR A 158 -7.86 8.42 4.30
CA TYR A 158 -8.25 7.08 3.90
C TYR A 158 -7.49 6.03 4.71
N GLN A 159 -8.21 5.29 5.55
CA GLN A 159 -7.62 4.32 6.46
C GLN A 159 -7.34 3.00 5.76
N PRO A 160 -6.17 2.36 5.98
CA PRO A 160 -5.92 1.01 5.51
C PRO A 160 -6.74 0.00 6.33
N SER A 161 -6.96 -1.20 5.79
CA SER A 161 -7.53 -2.33 6.53
C SER A 161 -6.48 -3.12 7.31
N LEU A 162 -5.20 -2.90 7.01
CA LEU A 162 -4.06 -3.56 7.63
C LEU A 162 -2.78 -2.75 7.38
N VAL A 163 -1.89 -2.71 8.36
CA VAL A 163 -0.49 -2.29 8.20
C VAL A 163 0.43 -3.45 8.58
N LEU A 164 1.29 -3.87 7.65
CA LEU A 164 2.34 -4.86 7.89
C LEU A 164 3.71 -4.17 7.97
N ALA A 165 4.15 -3.84 9.18
CA ALA A 165 5.45 -3.26 9.44
C ALA A 165 6.50 -4.37 9.61
N ASP A 166 7.01 -4.89 8.50
CA ASP A 166 8.08 -5.89 8.51
C ASP A 166 9.42 -5.22 8.81
N ILE A 167 9.90 -5.37 10.06
CA ILE A 167 11.15 -4.74 10.49
C ILE A 167 12.40 -5.34 9.81
N ALA A 168 12.27 -6.48 9.13
CA ALA A 168 13.40 -7.01 8.33
C ALA A 168 13.72 -6.09 7.13
N THR A 169 12.75 -5.29 6.64
CA THR A 169 12.96 -4.33 5.56
C THR A 169 13.87 -3.16 5.96
N LEU A 170 14.09 -2.93 7.26
CA LEU A 170 14.97 -1.86 7.75
C LEU A 170 16.46 -2.20 7.69
N ARG A 171 16.81 -3.40 7.19
CA ARG A 171 18.21 -3.85 7.06
C ARG A 171 18.83 -3.51 5.70
N THR A 172 18.08 -2.92 4.82
CA THR A 172 18.48 -2.54 3.44
C THR A 172 18.69 -1.04 3.28
#